data_1daec6899b448aa469286f70f172ccfe
#
_entry.id   1daec6899b448aa469286f70f172ccfe
#
_cell.length_a   1.000
_cell.length_b   1.000
_cell.length_c   1.000
_cell.angle_alpha   90.00
_cell.angle_beta   90.00
_cell.angle_gamma   90.00
#
_symmetry.space_group_name_H-M   'P 1'
#
loop_
_entity.id
_entity.type
_entity.pdbx_description
1 polymer ?
#
loop_
_entity_poly.entity_id
_entity_poly.type
_entity_poly.pdbx_seq_one_letter_code
_entity_poly.pdbx_strand_id
1 'polypeptide(L)'
;MDDTASASGPKSGQKLAYSKASDATYVPGRREFFKYRELGVTAATDGRMRAQVTSATQGLGRPTGWHYHVCDHQFVYMLKGWVDLEFEDGTKVRLETGDSLMIPGGTRHNETGTADELELLEVSVPADMKTVVCDPPAGMR
;
A
#
# COMPACT_ATOMS: atom_id res chain seq x y z
N MET A 1 -24.74 23.44 4.48
CA MET A 1 -24.70 22.31 3.63
C MET A 1 -25.97 21.50 3.74
N ASP A 2 -26.53 21.24 2.64
CA ASP A 2 -27.73 20.46 2.61
C ASP A 2 -27.44 19.08 2.08
N ASP A 3 -27.46 18.13 2.95
CA ASP A 3 -27.23 16.76 2.58
C ASP A 3 -28.50 16.05 2.21
N THR A 4 -29.48 16.80 1.93
CA THR A 4 -30.81 16.33 1.69
C THR A 4 -30.96 14.85 1.73
N ALA A 5 -31.91 14.48 2.33
CA ALA A 5 -32.22 13.11 2.54
C ALA A 5 -32.42 12.26 1.28
N SER A 6 -32.19 12.80 0.13
CA SER A 6 -32.26 11.98 -1.06
C SER A 6 -31.18 10.91 -1.09
N ALA A 7 -30.10 11.13 -0.34
CA ALA A 7 -28.99 10.20 -0.36
C ALA A 7 -29.10 9.26 0.84
N SER A 8 -30.01 8.32 0.81
CA SER A 8 -30.04 7.28 1.82
C SER A 8 -29.49 5.98 1.25
N GLY A 9 -28.68 5.30 2.02
CA GLY A 9 -28.07 4.06 1.63
C GLY A 9 -26.73 4.25 0.91
N PRO A 10 -26.00 3.16 0.71
CA PRO A 10 -24.68 3.23 0.11
C PRO A 10 -24.75 3.56 -1.38
N LYS A 11 -23.64 4.10 -1.88
CA LYS A 11 -23.45 4.28 -3.30
C LYS A 11 -23.52 2.90 -3.98
N SER A 12 -23.95 2.91 -5.25
CA SER A 12 -24.09 1.68 -6.02
C SER A 12 -22.80 0.85 -5.99
N GLY A 13 -22.93 -0.43 -5.72
CA GLY A 13 -21.82 -1.36 -5.67
C GLY A 13 -20.99 -1.28 -4.40
N GLN A 14 -21.41 -0.51 -3.40
CA GLN A 14 -20.66 -0.37 -2.16
C GLN A 14 -21.40 -0.96 -0.97
N LYS A 15 -20.65 -1.43 0.00
CA LYS A 15 -21.17 -2.05 1.22
C LYS A 15 -20.35 -1.59 2.41
N LEU A 16 -20.95 -1.70 3.59
CA LEU A 16 -20.21 -1.51 4.83
C LEU A 16 -19.24 -2.65 5.01
N ALA A 17 -18.00 -2.36 5.42
CA ALA A 17 -17.02 -3.36 5.78
C ALA A 17 -16.45 -3.05 7.16
N TYR A 18 -16.37 -4.06 8.00
CA TYR A 18 -15.78 -3.95 9.32
C TYR A 18 -14.81 -5.10 9.51
N SER A 19 -13.54 -4.77 9.73
CA SER A 19 -12.48 -5.76 9.95
C SER A 19 -11.99 -5.62 11.38
N LYS A 20 -12.31 -6.61 12.20
CA LYS A 20 -11.98 -6.60 13.62
C LYS A 20 -10.56 -7.12 13.84
N ALA A 21 -9.73 -6.36 14.52
CA ALA A 21 -8.33 -6.73 14.74
C ALA A 21 -8.17 -8.09 15.44
N SER A 22 -9.06 -8.40 16.37
CA SER A 22 -8.98 -9.67 17.11
C SER A 22 -9.31 -10.90 16.25
N ASP A 23 -9.93 -10.69 15.09
CA ASP A 23 -10.26 -11.76 14.16
C ASP A 23 -9.46 -11.62 12.86
N ALA A 24 -8.32 -10.95 12.91
CA ALA A 24 -7.52 -10.68 11.73
C ALA A 24 -7.01 -11.98 11.10
N THR A 25 -7.14 -12.07 9.77
CA THR A 25 -6.60 -13.17 8.99
C THR A 25 -5.51 -12.63 8.09
N TYR A 26 -4.33 -13.24 8.17
CA TYR A 26 -3.20 -12.86 7.35
C TYR A 26 -2.95 -13.94 6.31
N VAL A 27 -2.59 -13.52 5.10
CA VAL A 27 -2.19 -14.42 4.03
C VAL A 27 -0.74 -14.18 3.69
N PRO A 28 -0.01 -15.19 3.15
CA PRO A 28 1.38 -15.01 2.76
C PRO A 28 1.53 -13.88 1.73
N GLY A 29 2.59 -13.09 1.90
CA GLY A 29 2.91 -12.03 0.98
C GLY A 29 3.90 -12.45 -0.09
N ARG A 30 4.45 -11.45 -0.79
CA ARG A 30 5.41 -11.67 -1.88
C ARG A 30 6.70 -12.33 -1.42
N ARG A 31 7.05 -12.14 -0.15
CA ARG A 31 8.20 -12.78 0.47
C ARG A 31 7.71 -13.57 1.66
N GLU A 32 8.40 -14.64 2.02
CA GLU A 32 7.94 -15.55 3.09
C GLU A 32 7.78 -14.85 4.45
N PHE A 33 8.52 -13.77 4.68
CA PHE A 33 8.43 -13.03 5.94
C PHE A 33 7.42 -11.87 5.88
N PHE A 34 6.73 -11.67 4.77
CA PHE A 34 5.65 -10.70 4.63
C PHE A 34 4.31 -11.41 4.76
N LYS A 35 3.36 -10.72 5.41
CA LYS A 35 1.97 -11.17 5.50
C LYS A 35 1.06 -10.01 5.22
N TYR A 36 -0.05 -10.29 4.58
CA TYR A 36 -1.04 -9.28 4.20
C TYR A 36 -2.36 -9.58 4.89
N ARG A 37 -2.96 -8.52 5.44
CA ARG A 37 -4.32 -8.56 5.97
C ARG A 37 -5.15 -7.59 5.14
N GLU A 38 -6.02 -8.13 4.30
CA GLU A 38 -6.97 -7.34 3.52
C GLU A 38 -8.10 -6.92 4.46
N LEU A 39 -8.52 -5.65 4.39
CA LEU A 39 -9.46 -5.10 5.37
C LEU A 39 -10.92 -5.16 4.89
N GLY A 40 -11.20 -5.91 3.82
CA GLY A 40 -12.56 -6.06 3.30
C GLY A 40 -13.00 -4.93 2.38
N VAL A 41 -12.10 -4.03 2.08
CA VAL A 41 -12.42 -2.82 1.32
C VAL A 41 -12.61 -3.12 -0.16
N THR A 42 -11.85 -4.05 -0.72
CA THR A 42 -11.97 -4.42 -2.13
C THR A 42 -13.38 -4.89 -2.46
N ALA A 43 -13.89 -5.84 -1.69
CA ALA A 43 -15.25 -6.35 -1.91
C ALA A 43 -16.30 -5.28 -1.59
N ALA A 44 -16.07 -4.49 -0.54
CA ALA A 44 -17.02 -3.47 -0.12
C ALA A 44 -17.15 -2.34 -1.13
N THR A 45 -16.14 -2.11 -1.96
CA THR A 45 -16.15 -1.02 -2.95
C THR A 45 -16.27 -1.52 -4.37
N ASP A 46 -16.56 -2.81 -4.56
CA ASP A 46 -16.65 -3.42 -5.88
C ASP A 46 -15.37 -3.15 -6.69
N GLY A 47 -14.22 -3.34 -6.04
CA GLY A 47 -12.92 -3.22 -6.69
C GLY A 47 -12.40 -1.81 -6.88
N ARG A 48 -13.08 -0.79 -6.36
CA ARG A 48 -12.64 0.60 -6.55
C ARG A 48 -11.47 0.98 -5.67
N MET A 49 -11.32 0.30 -4.55
CA MET A 49 -10.26 0.59 -3.59
C MET A 49 -9.86 -0.67 -2.84
N ARG A 50 -8.60 -0.76 -2.51
CA ARG A 50 -8.10 -1.81 -1.60
C ARG A 50 -7.43 -1.13 -0.42
N ALA A 51 -7.63 -1.68 0.77
CA ALA A 51 -6.86 -1.30 1.95
C ALA A 51 -6.39 -2.57 2.62
N GLN A 52 -5.09 -2.66 2.89
CA GLN A 52 -4.50 -3.82 3.53
C GLN A 52 -3.39 -3.41 4.48
N VAL A 53 -3.18 -4.21 5.50
CA VAL A 53 -2.03 -4.07 6.38
C VAL A 53 -0.99 -5.08 5.93
N THR A 54 0.20 -4.58 5.66
CA THR A 54 1.38 -5.41 5.38
C THR A 54 2.17 -5.51 6.67
N SER A 55 2.52 -6.72 7.06
CA SER A 55 3.29 -7.01 8.26
C SER A 55 4.52 -7.82 7.89
N ALA A 56 5.65 -7.51 8.48
CA ALA A 56 6.88 -8.25 8.27
C ALA A 56 7.60 -8.45 9.59
N THR A 57 8.32 -9.57 9.69
CA THR A 57 9.10 -9.92 10.88
C THR A 57 10.60 -9.92 10.60
N GLN A 58 10.98 -9.53 9.39
CA GLN A 58 12.38 -9.52 8.96
C GLN A 58 12.55 -8.39 7.94
N GLY A 59 13.65 -7.67 8.04
CA GLY A 59 13.97 -6.61 7.10
C GLY A 59 14.36 -7.13 5.72
N LEU A 60 14.34 -6.25 4.74
CA LEU A 60 14.80 -6.59 3.40
C LEU A 60 16.29 -6.90 3.43
N GLY A 61 16.68 -8.05 2.91
CA GLY A 61 18.08 -8.40 2.79
C GLY A 61 18.78 -7.65 1.66
N ARG A 62 18.00 -7.14 0.73
CA ARG A 62 18.47 -6.37 -0.44
C ARG A 62 17.31 -5.54 -0.97
N PRO A 63 17.59 -4.50 -1.78
CA PRO A 63 16.53 -3.69 -2.38
C PRO A 63 15.54 -4.53 -3.20
N THR A 64 14.30 -4.07 -3.26
CA THR A 64 13.27 -4.75 -4.08
C THR A 64 13.57 -4.68 -5.57
N GLY A 65 14.32 -3.67 -5.99
CA GLY A 65 14.52 -3.35 -7.40
C GLY A 65 13.53 -2.29 -7.86
N TRP A 66 13.87 -1.63 -8.95
CA TRP A 66 13.05 -0.57 -9.51
C TRP A 66 11.78 -1.14 -10.12
N HIS A 67 10.65 -0.50 -9.81
CA HIS A 67 9.34 -0.91 -10.30
C HIS A 67 8.36 0.26 -10.21
N TYR A 68 7.21 0.09 -10.81
CA TYR A 68 6.08 1.02 -10.64
C TYR A 68 4.79 0.22 -10.56
N HIS A 69 3.74 0.88 -10.10
CA HIS A 69 2.44 0.24 -9.95
C HIS A 69 1.45 0.82 -10.96
N VAL A 70 0.65 -0.05 -11.55
CA VAL A 70 -0.41 0.36 -12.46
C VAL A 70 -1.66 0.60 -11.60
N CYS A 71 -1.87 1.84 -11.25
CA CYS A 71 -3.00 2.29 -10.44
C CYS A 71 -3.13 3.82 -10.60
N ASP A 72 -4.20 4.37 -10.07
CA ASP A 72 -4.35 5.82 -10.01
C ASP A 72 -3.58 6.39 -8.83
N HIS A 73 -3.79 5.78 -7.67
CA HIS A 73 -3.18 6.25 -6.42
C HIS A 73 -2.74 5.08 -5.55
N GLN A 74 -1.62 5.26 -4.88
CA GLN A 74 -1.18 4.38 -3.80
C GLN A 74 -0.84 5.24 -2.59
N PHE A 75 -1.39 4.90 -1.44
CA PHE A 75 -1.14 5.62 -0.20
C PHE A 75 -0.62 4.66 0.84
N VAL A 76 0.42 5.07 1.57
CA VAL A 76 1.03 4.25 2.62
C VAL A 76 1.10 5.06 3.90
N TYR A 77 0.73 4.43 5.00
CA TYR A 77 0.87 4.99 6.34
C TYR A 77 1.63 3.99 7.21
N MET A 78 2.73 4.43 7.81
CA MET A 78 3.56 3.54 8.62
C MET A 78 2.98 3.38 10.01
N LEU A 79 2.65 2.15 10.36
CA LEU A 79 2.13 1.80 11.68
C LEU A 79 3.23 1.38 12.64
N LYS A 80 4.31 0.78 12.11
CA LYS A 80 5.43 0.29 12.91
C LYS A 80 6.66 0.14 12.02
N GLY A 81 7.83 0.54 12.53
CA GLY A 81 9.08 0.39 11.78
C GLY A 81 9.28 1.52 10.77
N TRP A 82 10.08 1.24 9.75
CA TRP A 82 10.43 2.22 8.74
C TRP A 82 10.71 1.55 7.39
N VAL A 83 10.57 2.33 6.32
CA VAL A 83 10.92 1.92 4.96
C VAL A 83 11.74 3.01 4.32
N ASP A 84 12.83 2.63 3.68
CA ASP A 84 13.61 3.53 2.85
C ASP A 84 13.21 3.35 1.39
N LEU A 85 12.94 4.48 0.72
CA LEU A 85 12.55 4.49 -0.69
C LEU A 85 13.37 5.52 -1.45
N GLU A 86 13.55 5.24 -2.73
CA GLU A 86 14.08 6.22 -3.67
C GLU A 86 13.19 6.25 -4.91
N PHE A 87 13.08 7.44 -5.50
CA PHE A 87 12.16 7.71 -6.61
C PHE A 87 12.92 8.16 -7.85
N GLU A 88 12.25 8.08 -8.99
CA GLU A 88 12.86 8.37 -10.29
C GLU A 88 13.37 9.80 -10.45
N ASP A 89 12.85 10.74 -9.67
CA ASP A 89 13.30 12.12 -9.68
C ASP A 89 14.48 12.38 -8.74
N GLY A 90 15.01 11.33 -8.09
CA GLY A 90 16.12 11.44 -7.16
C GLY A 90 15.71 11.65 -5.71
N THR A 91 14.41 11.82 -5.43
CA THR A 91 13.93 11.95 -4.06
C THR A 91 14.20 10.67 -3.28
N LYS A 92 14.69 10.81 -2.06
CA LYS A 92 14.90 9.71 -1.13
C LYS A 92 14.15 10.00 0.15
N VAL A 93 13.46 9.00 0.68
CA VAL A 93 12.61 9.14 1.86
C VAL A 93 12.86 7.97 2.79
N ARG A 94 13.01 8.27 4.08
CA ARG A 94 12.81 7.25 5.11
C ARG A 94 11.43 7.51 5.72
N LEU A 95 10.53 6.60 5.47
CA LEU A 95 9.17 6.66 6.01
C LEU A 95 9.18 5.99 7.37
N GLU A 96 9.03 6.77 8.43
CA GLU A 96 9.08 6.28 9.79
C GLU A 96 7.67 6.12 10.36
N THR A 97 7.56 5.47 11.51
CA THR A 97 6.27 5.27 12.18
C THR A 97 5.52 6.59 12.31
N GLY A 98 4.29 6.62 11.84
CA GLY A 98 3.46 7.83 11.83
C GLY A 98 3.59 8.68 10.58
N ASP A 99 4.55 8.36 9.72
CA ASP A 99 4.69 9.07 8.44
C ASP A 99 3.78 8.47 7.38
N SER A 100 3.45 9.27 6.39
CA SER A 100 2.64 8.84 5.28
C SER A 100 3.27 9.25 3.95
N LEU A 101 2.89 8.54 2.89
CA LEU A 101 3.43 8.76 1.57
C LEU A 101 2.35 8.45 0.54
N MET A 102 2.14 9.35 -0.40
CA MET A 102 1.27 9.09 -1.55
C MET A 102 2.15 8.94 -2.79
N ILE A 103 2.00 7.82 -3.48
CA ILE A 103 2.77 7.52 -4.68
C ILE A 103 1.81 7.49 -5.87
N PRO A 104 1.91 8.44 -6.79
CA PRO A 104 1.09 8.39 -8.00
C PRO A 104 1.37 7.13 -8.81
N GLY A 105 0.34 6.57 -9.43
CA GLY A 105 0.54 5.41 -10.30
C GLY A 105 1.53 5.73 -11.40
N GLY A 106 2.33 4.74 -11.77
CA GLY A 106 3.36 4.91 -12.79
C GLY A 106 4.67 5.49 -12.31
N THR A 107 4.76 5.96 -11.07
CA THR A 107 6.00 6.51 -10.54
C THR A 107 7.00 5.40 -10.24
N ARG A 108 8.14 5.41 -10.90
CA ARG A 108 9.19 4.41 -10.68
C ARG A 108 9.88 4.66 -9.34
N HIS A 109 10.02 3.61 -8.57
CA HIS A 109 10.64 3.69 -7.26
C HIS A 109 11.27 2.36 -6.87
N ASN A 110 12.00 2.38 -5.76
CA ASN A 110 12.75 1.23 -5.28
C ASN A 110 12.74 1.30 -3.76
N GLU A 111 12.33 0.22 -3.09
CA GLU A 111 12.50 0.11 -1.65
C GLU A 111 13.89 -0.42 -1.39
N THR A 112 14.71 0.36 -0.71
CA THR A 112 16.12 0.05 -0.49
C THR A 112 16.38 -0.64 0.84
N GLY A 113 15.46 -0.55 1.78
CA GLY A 113 15.60 -1.21 3.07
C GLY A 113 14.35 -1.04 3.92
N THR A 114 14.19 -1.91 4.90
CA THR A 114 13.11 -1.83 5.88
C THR A 114 13.62 -2.23 7.25
N ALA A 115 12.89 -1.80 8.29
CA ALA A 115 13.10 -2.32 9.64
C ALA A 115 12.83 -3.83 9.67
N ASP A 116 13.39 -4.51 10.68
CA ASP A 116 13.15 -5.94 10.86
C ASP A 116 11.68 -6.22 11.18
N GLU A 117 11.07 -5.40 12.04
CA GLU A 117 9.65 -5.47 12.29
C GLU A 117 8.96 -4.29 11.64
N LEU A 118 7.94 -4.58 10.87
CA LEU A 118 7.28 -3.60 10.03
C LEU A 118 5.79 -3.84 10.00
N GLU A 119 5.02 -2.78 10.11
CA GLU A 119 3.60 -2.78 9.76
C GLU A 119 3.26 -1.48 9.05
N LEU A 120 2.54 -1.61 7.96
CA LEU A 120 2.07 -0.43 7.24
C LEU A 120 0.67 -0.68 6.69
N LEU A 121 -0.08 0.40 6.58
CA LEU A 121 -1.35 0.40 5.87
C LEU A 121 -1.09 0.85 4.45
N GLU A 122 -1.55 0.05 3.50
CA GLU A 122 -1.47 0.39 2.08
C GLU A 122 -2.86 0.51 1.50
N VAL A 123 -3.12 1.61 0.83
CA VAL A 123 -4.38 1.85 0.12
C VAL A 123 -4.06 2.03 -1.35
N SER A 124 -4.80 1.35 -2.22
CA SER A 124 -4.65 1.53 -3.66
C SER A 124 -6.00 1.81 -4.32
N VAL A 125 -5.97 2.63 -5.34
CA VAL A 125 -7.12 2.97 -6.19
C VAL A 125 -6.68 2.80 -7.64
N PRO A 126 -7.29 1.89 -8.40
CA PRO A 126 -8.27 0.89 -7.99
C PRO A 126 -7.66 -0.21 -7.11
N ALA A 127 -8.48 -1.15 -6.68
CA ALA A 127 -8.02 -2.26 -5.85
C ALA A 127 -6.99 -3.13 -6.58
N ASP A 128 -7.22 -3.39 -7.85
CA ASP A 128 -6.31 -4.18 -8.68
C ASP A 128 -5.10 -3.32 -9.06
N MET A 129 -4.05 -3.43 -8.27
CA MET A 129 -2.82 -2.69 -8.48
C MET A 129 -1.74 -3.67 -8.91
N LYS A 130 -1.30 -3.56 -10.14
CA LYS A 130 -0.24 -4.42 -10.68
C LYS A 130 1.11 -3.78 -10.47
N THR A 131 2.13 -4.61 -10.33
CA THR A 131 3.51 -4.17 -10.19
C THR A 131 4.28 -4.54 -11.46
N VAL A 132 4.97 -3.56 -12.03
CA VAL A 132 5.77 -3.74 -13.23
C VAL A 132 7.23 -3.47 -12.89
N VAL A 133 8.07 -4.49 -13.04
CA VAL A 133 9.51 -4.36 -12.84
C VAL A 133 10.06 -3.56 -14.03
N CYS A 134 10.97 -2.65 -13.76
CA CYS A 134 11.57 -1.81 -14.77
C CYS A 134 13.05 -1.59 -14.50
N ASP A 135 13.73 -1.01 -15.49
CA ASP A 135 15.12 -0.63 -15.32
C ASP A 135 15.24 0.58 -14.40
N PRO A 136 16.37 0.76 -13.73
CA PRO A 136 16.62 1.98 -12.97
C PRO A 136 16.51 3.20 -13.90
N PRO A 137 16.08 4.35 -13.37
CA PRO A 137 16.16 5.59 -14.15
C PRO A 137 17.57 5.87 -14.62
N ALA A 138 17.72 6.63 -15.69
CA ALA A 138 19.03 6.96 -16.24
C ALA A 138 19.92 7.58 -15.16
N GLY A 139 21.14 7.04 -15.01
CA GLY A 139 22.08 7.51 -14.00
C GLY A 139 21.87 6.94 -12.61
N MET A 140 20.93 6.04 -12.43
CA MET A 140 20.66 5.37 -11.15
C MET A 140 20.87 3.88 -11.26
N ARG A 141 20.95 3.22 -10.10
CA ARG A 141 21.12 1.76 -10.01
C ARG A 141 20.02 1.12 -9.21
#